data_45a8c5e3b1ad18f93a1e88a5500401c6
#
_entry.id   45a8c5e3b1ad18f93a1e88a5500401c6
#
_cell.length_a   1.000
_cell.length_b   1.000
_cell.length_c   1.000
_cell.angle_alpha   90.00
_cell.angle_beta   90.00
_cell.angle_gamma   90.00
#
_symmetry.space_group_name_H-M   'P 1'
#
loop_
_entity.id
_entity.type
_entity.pdbx_description
1 polymer ?
#
loop_
_entity_poly.entity_id
_entity_poly.type
_entity_poly.pdbx_seq_one_letter_code
_entity_poly.pdbx_strand_id
1 'polypeptide(L)'
;NGAIWHLAAAGLAKETGAKFKHVAYDGAAGAITDLLGEHIDAVAVSYAEVANYVESGDLKVLAVMNDKRLDSIPDVPTCQEAGYDVVLGTWRGLGVPKDTPDEVVDQLYEIFSQAAQSDAFVDFMNKSNNVIDVLDGATFEERIKSDLETYTALVTDLGLKVQ
;
A
#
# COMPACT_ATOMS: atom_id res chain seq x y z
N ASN A 1 -11.60 -8.02 8.99
CA ASN A 1 -11.53 -8.80 7.75
C ASN A 1 -12.04 -7.94 6.58
N GLY A 2 -11.45 -8.12 5.38
CA GLY A 2 -11.80 -7.34 4.18
C GLY A 2 -11.09 -6.00 4.05
N ALA A 3 -10.32 -5.55 5.03
CA ALA A 3 -9.48 -4.35 4.90
C ALA A 3 -8.29 -4.63 3.96
N ILE A 4 -7.67 -3.56 3.44
CA ILE A 4 -6.62 -3.64 2.43
C ILE A 4 -5.47 -4.59 2.81
N TRP A 5 -5.02 -4.57 4.05
CA TRP A 5 -3.93 -5.44 4.50
C TRP A 5 -4.32 -6.92 4.60
N HIS A 6 -5.59 -7.22 4.86
CA HIS A 6 -6.11 -8.59 4.76
C HIS A 6 -6.11 -9.06 3.29
N LEU A 7 -6.54 -8.21 2.37
CA LEU A 7 -6.54 -8.54 0.94
C LEU A 7 -5.11 -8.71 0.41
N ALA A 8 -4.16 -7.87 0.85
CA ALA A 8 -2.76 -8.00 0.51
C ALA A 8 -2.15 -9.33 0.99
N ALA A 9 -2.37 -9.69 2.26
CA ALA A 9 -1.93 -10.98 2.79
C ALA A 9 -2.60 -12.18 2.09
N ALA A 10 -3.88 -12.05 1.74
CA ALA A 10 -4.61 -13.09 1.02
C ALA A 10 -4.16 -13.24 -0.44
N GLY A 11 -3.84 -12.13 -1.11
CA GLY A 11 -3.23 -12.13 -2.44
C GLY A 11 -1.88 -12.85 -2.44
N LEU A 12 -1.03 -12.57 -1.45
CA LEU A 12 0.23 -13.29 -1.27
C LEU A 12 0.00 -14.78 -0.99
N ALA A 13 -0.97 -15.13 -0.14
CA ALA A 13 -1.31 -16.52 0.14
C ALA A 13 -1.74 -17.27 -1.14
N LYS A 14 -2.56 -16.63 -1.97
CA LYS A 14 -3.03 -17.20 -3.24
C LYS A 14 -1.87 -17.47 -4.19
N GLU A 15 -0.99 -16.49 -4.36
CA GLU A 15 0.12 -16.56 -5.31
C GLU A 15 1.20 -17.56 -4.86
N THR A 16 1.48 -17.61 -3.57
CA THR A 16 2.48 -18.54 -3.01
C THR A 16 1.96 -19.94 -2.72
N GLY A 17 0.64 -20.15 -2.67
CA GLY A 17 0.01 -21.36 -2.17
C GLY A 17 0.12 -21.53 -0.63
N ALA A 18 0.61 -20.52 0.08
CA ALA A 18 0.75 -20.56 1.53
C ALA A 18 -0.62 -20.51 2.23
N LYS A 19 -0.71 -21.19 3.37
CA LYS A 19 -1.93 -21.20 4.19
C LYS A 19 -1.73 -20.32 5.41
N PHE A 20 -2.21 -19.07 5.34
CA PHE A 20 -2.17 -18.16 6.49
C PHE A 20 -3.40 -18.30 7.37
N LYS A 21 -3.19 -18.22 8.66
CA LYS A 21 -4.25 -17.99 9.65
C LYS A 21 -4.33 -16.49 9.89
N HIS A 22 -5.34 -15.86 9.32
CA HIS A 22 -5.51 -14.41 9.47
C HIS A 22 -6.03 -14.04 10.86
N VAL A 23 -5.36 -13.09 11.52
CA VAL A 23 -5.78 -12.48 12.78
C VAL A 23 -6.12 -11.02 12.50
N ALA A 24 -7.35 -10.61 12.81
CA ALA A 24 -7.84 -9.25 12.57
C ALA A 24 -7.49 -8.33 13.74
N TYR A 25 -7.07 -7.11 13.40
CA TYR A 25 -6.78 -6.02 14.34
C TYR A 25 -7.50 -4.74 13.90
N ASP A 26 -7.78 -3.85 14.83
CA ASP A 26 -8.40 -2.56 14.56
C ASP A 26 -7.40 -1.51 14.02
N GLY A 27 -6.16 -1.91 13.74
CA GLY A 27 -5.10 -1.08 13.19
C GLY A 27 -3.74 -1.77 13.25
N ALA A 28 -2.75 -1.18 12.61
CA ALA A 28 -1.41 -1.76 12.55
C ALA A 28 -0.72 -1.85 13.92
N ALA A 29 -0.94 -0.90 14.80
CA ALA A 29 -0.24 -0.83 16.10
C ALA A 29 -0.42 -2.10 16.95
N GLY A 30 -1.66 -2.63 17.03
CA GLY A 30 -1.92 -3.88 17.75
C GLY A 30 -1.23 -5.09 17.10
N ALA A 31 -1.29 -5.17 15.77
CA ALA A 31 -0.62 -6.24 15.03
C ALA A 31 0.90 -6.20 15.19
N ILE A 32 1.50 -5.01 15.15
CA ILE A 32 2.95 -4.82 15.35
C ILE A 32 3.36 -5.21 16.78
N THR A 33 2.56 -4.84 17.77
CA THR A 33 2.81 -5.24 19.17
C THR A 33 2.81 -6.75 19.34
N ASP A 34 1.84 -7.44 18.75
CA ASP A 34 1.74 -8.88 18.80
C ASP A 34 2.85 -9.59 18.01
N LEU A 35 3.31 -8.97 16.90
CA LEU A 35 4.47 -9.49 16.18
C LEU A 35 5.76 -9.37 17.00
N LEU A 36 5.99 -8.21 17.65
CA LEU A 36 7.13 -7.99 18.54
C LEU A 36 7.09 -8.93 19.78
N GLY A 37 5.87 -9.27 20.22
CA GLY A 37 5.63 -10.24 21.30
C GLY A 37 5.65 -11.71 20.86
N GLU A 38 5.98 -12.01 19.59
CA GLU A 38 5.98 -13.38 19.02
C GLU A 38 4.62 -14.10 19.12
N HIS A 39 3.51 -13.34 19.18
CA HIS A 39 2.15 -13.88 19.20
C HIS A 39 1.61 -14.16 17.80
N ILE A 40 2.18 -13.51 16.78
CA ILE A 40 1.94 -13.77 15.35
C ILE A 40 3.28 -13.84 14.61
N ASP A 41 3.31 -14.54 13.49
CA ASP A 41 4.55 -14.83 12.74
C ASP A 41 4.91 -13.73 11.73
N ALA A 42 3.91 -13.00 11.22
CA ALA A 42 4.11 -11.95 10.20
C ALA A 42 2.97 -10.93 10.21
N VAL A 43 3.24 -9.76 9.67
CA VAL A 43 2.26 -8.69 9.47
C VAL A 43 2.35 -8.13 8.06
N ALA A 44 1.21 -7.80 7.46
CA ALA A 44 1.12 -7.02 6.23
C ALA A 44 0.64 -5.60 6.60
N VAL A 45 1.51 -4.61 6.41
CA VAL A 45 1.26 -3.20 6.76
C VAL A 45 2.08 -2.28 5.84
N SER A 46 1.85 -0.96 5.91
CA SER A 46 2.73 0.01 5.25
C SER A 46 4.12 0.02 5.90
N TYR A 47 5.17 0.18 5.10
CA TYR A 47 6.53 0.32 5.62
C TYR A 47 6.65 1.46 6.63
N ALA A 48 6.00 2.59 6.38
CA ALA A 48 5.98 3.74 7.29
C ALA A 48 5.55 3.39 8.73
N GLU A 49 4.73 2.35 8.91
CA GLU A 49 4.23 1.93 10.22
C GLU A 49 5.24 1.07 11.00
N VAL A 50 6.21 0.48 10.31
CA VAL A 50 7.23 -0.42 10.90
C VAL A 50 8.67 0.08 10.76
N ALA A 51 8.90 1.18 10.07
CA ALA A 51 10.23 1.68 9.74
C ALA A 51 11.17 1.77 10.96
N ASN A 52 10.71 2.34 12.06
CA ASN A 52 11.50 2.47 13.29
C ASN A 52 11.95 1.11 13.85
N TYR A 53 11.09 0.08 13.76
CA TYR A 53 11.41 -1.27 14.25
C TYR A 53 12.35 -2.02 13.29
N VAL A 54 12.31 -1.69 12.01
CA VAL A 54 13.24 -2.22 11.02
C VAL A 54 14.62 -1.57 11.19
N GLU A 55 14.66 -0.25 11.41
CA GLU A 55 15.89 0.50 11.68
C GLU A 55 16.56 0.07 12.98
N SER A 56 15.78 -0.23 14.04
CA SER A 56 16.32 -0.77 15.30
C SER A 56 16.73 -2.25 15.19
N GLY A 57 16.34 -2.96 14.14
CA GLY A 57 16.62 -4.38 13.96
C GLY A 57 15.63 -5.32 14.67
N ASP A 58 14.56 -4.78 15.26
CA ASP A 58 13.53 -5.59 15.95
C ASP A 58 12.63 -6.31 14.96
N LEU A 59 12.42 -5.74 13.76
CA LEU A 59 11.65 -6.35 12.67
C LEU A 59 12.48 -6.45 11.38
N LYS A 60 12.13 -7.42 10.55
CA LYS A 60 12.72 -7.62 9.23
C LYS A 60 11.64 -7.54 8.16
N VAL A 61 11.86 -6.72 7.12
CA VAL A 61 11.04 -6.72 5.92
C VAL A 61 11.48 -7.88 5.02
N LEU A 62 10.54 -8.71 4.60
CA LEU A 62 10.82 -9.87 3.74
C LEU A 62 10.73 -9.51 2.25
N ALA A 63 9.68 -8.76 1.89
CA ALA A 63 9.46 -8.23 0.55
C ALA A 63 8.48 -7.06 0.61
N VAL A 64 8.45 -6.24 -0.44
CA VAL A 64 7.45 -5.18 -0.63
C VAL A 64 6.49 -5.57 -1.76
N MET A 65 5.20 -5.30 -1.58
CA MET A 65 4.14 -5.57 -2.56
C MET A 65 3.94 -4.36 -3.48
N ASN A 66 5.03 -3.82 -4.00
CA ASN A 66 5.04 -2.68 -4.91
C ASN A 66 5.69 -3.10 -6.24
N ASP A 67 5.46 -2.36 -7.31
CA ASP A 67 6.05 -2.59 -8.62
C ASP A 67 7.57 -2.32 -8.67
N LYS A 68 8.08 -1.56 -7.70
CA LYS A 68 9.51 -1.26 -7.51
C LYS A 68 9.90 -1.30 -6.05
N ARG A 69 11.18 -1.49 -5.78
CA ARG A 69 11.73 -1.41 -4.42
C ARG A 69 11.51 -0.02 -3.82
N LEU A 70 11.42 0.06 -2.50
CA LEU A 70 11.36 1.33 -1.79
C LEU A 70 12.77 1.90 -1.65
N ASP A 71 12.96 3.18 -1.96
CA ASP A 71 14.27 3.85 -1.87
C ASP A 71 14.83 3.85 -0.44
N SER A 72 13.96 3.84 0.55
CA SER A 72 14.33 3.77 1.97
C SER A 72 14.90 2.41 2.42
N ILE A 73 14.61 1.33 1.68
CA ILE A 73 15.06 -0.05 1.95
C ILE A 73 15.45 -0.75 0.63
N PRO A 74 16.46 -0.25 -0.09
CA PRO A 74 16.78 -0.71 -1.45
C PRO A 74 17.24 -2.16 -1.55
N ASP A 75 17.69 -2.75 -0.44
CA ASP A 75 18.11 -4.15 -0.37
C ASP A 75 16.93 -5.14 -0.25
N VAL A 76 15.72 -4.65 0.05
CA VAL A 76 14.53 -5.48 0.17
C VAL A 76 13.89 -5.67 -1.20
N PRO A 77 13.69 -6.92 -1.67
CA PRO A 77 13.10 -7.18 -2.98
C PRO A 77 11.62 -6.86 -3.01
N THR A 78 11.07 -6.66 -4.22
CA THR A 78 9.63 -6.73 -4.42
C THR A 78 9.16 -8.18 -4.43
N CYS A 79 7.85 -8.40 -4.25
CA CYS A 79 7.29 -9.74 -4.41
C CYS A 79 7.52 -10.30 -5.82
N GLN A 80 7.44 -9.46 -6.86
CA GLN A 80 7.70 -9.86 -8.24
C GLN A 80 9.16 -10.29 -8.45
N GLU A 81 10.13 -9.57 -7.89
CA GLU A 81 11.55 -9.98 -7.92
C GLU A 81 11.79 -11.30 -7.17
N ALA A 82 10.98 -11.59 -6.16
CA ALA A 82 11.00 -12.87 -5.44
C ALA A 82 10.24 -14.00 -6.17
N GLY A 83 9.68 -13.74 -7.36
CA GLY A 83 8.99 -14.73 -8.18
C GLY A 83 7.47 -14.83 -7.95
N TYR A 84 6.86 -13.88 -7.25
CA TYR A 84 5.44 -13.85 -6.94
C TYR A 84 4.79 -12.60 -7.52
N ASP A 85 3.79 -12.76 -8.38
CA ASP A 85 3.10 -11.63 -9.04
C ASP A 85 2.07 -10.98 -8.10
N VAL A 86 2.58 -10.27 -7.09
CA VAL A 86 1.78 -9.55 -6.10
C VAL A 86 2.19 -8.08 -6.07
N VAL A 87 1.31 -7.22 -6.59
CA VAL A 87 1.41 -5.77 -6.47
C VAL A 87 0.10 -5.28 -5.85
N LEU A 88 0.13 -5.02 -4.55
CA LEU A 88 -1.02 -4.61 -3.76
C LEU A 88 -0.59 -3.56 -2.75
N GLY A 89 -1.27 -2.44 -2.70
CA GLY A 89 -0.88 -1.35 -1.82
C GLY A 89 -1.98 -0.32 -1.61
N THR A 90 -1.64 0.75 -0.93
CA THR A 90 -2.51 1.90 -0.71
C THR A 90 -1.96 3.12 -1.41
N TRP A 91 -2.85 3.95 -1.89
CA TRP A 91 -2.55 5.27 -2.43
C TRP A 91 -3.45 6.33 -1.79
N ARG A 92 -3.12 7.58 -2.01
CA ARG A 92 -3.93 8.74 -1.62
C ARG A 92 -4.16 9.57 -2.87
N GLY A 93 -5.37 10.07 -3.03
CA GLY A 93 -5.75 10.89 -4.16
C GLY A 93 -6.70 12.00 -3.74
N LEU A 94 -6.81 13.02 -4.57
CA LEU A 94 -7.77 14.10 -4.45
C LEU A 94 -8.89 13.88 -5.46
N GLY A 95 -10.13 14.00 -5.03
CA GLY A 95 -11.29 13.90 -5.89
C GLY A 95 -12.07 15.21 -5.91
N VAL A 96 -12.75 15.46 -7.01
CA VAL A 96 -13.67 16.58 -7.21
C VAL A 96 -15.09 16.06 -7.52
N PRO A 97 -16.12 16.86 -7.36
CA PRO A 97 -17.47 16.51 -7.82
C PRO A 97 -17.48 16.17 -9.31
N LYS A 98 -18.32 15.23 -9.72
CA LYS A 98 -18.39 14.69 -11.09
C LYS A 98 -18.52 15.76 -12.18
N ASP A 99 -19.29 16.82 -11.90
CA ASP A 99 -19.60 17.89 -12.87
C ASP A 99 -18.63 19.09 -12.77
N THR A 100 -17.45 18.90 -12.16
CA THR A 100 -16.41 19.94 -12.11
C THR A 100 -15.85 20.13 -13.52
N PRO A 101 -15.80 21.39 -14.03
CA PRO A 101 -15.25 21.68 -15.36
C PRO A 101 -13.78 21.20 -15.50
N ASP A 102 -13.41 20.64 -16.65
CA ASP A 102 -12.07 20.11 -16.93
C ASP A 102 -10.98 21.15 -16.67
N GLU A 103 -11.19 22.41 -17.05
CA GLU A 103 -10.25 23.51 -16.78
C GLU A 103 -9.94 23.68 -15.29
N VAL A 104 -10.94 23.47 -14.42
CA VAL A 104 -10.74 23.55 -12.96
C VAL A 104 -9.97 22.31 -12.47
N VAL A 105 -10.24 21.13 -13.04
CA VAL A 105 -9.52 19.89 -12.71
C VAL A 105 -8.05 20.05 -13.09
N ASP A 106 -7.74 20.56 -14.29
CA ASP A 106 -6.38 20.80 -14.76
C ASP A 106 -5.64 21.79 -13.87
N GLN A 107 -6.28 22.90 -13.50
CA GLN A 107 -5.69 23.89 -12.58
C GLN A 107 -5.39 23.28 -11.20
N LEU A 108 -6.29 22.48 -10.67
CA LEU A 108 -6.07 21.77 -9.39
C LEU A 108 -4.90 20.80 -9.50
N TYR A 109 -4.84 20.03 -10.59
CA TYR A 109 -3.71 19.12 -10.82
C TYR A 109 -2.38 19.88 -10.85
N GLU A 110 -2.28 20.97 -11.56
CA GLU A 110 -1.06 21.81 -11.61
C GLU A 110 -0.67 22.32 -10.21
N ILE A 111 -1.63 22.83 -9.43
CA ILE A 111 -1.38 23.34 -8.08
C ILE A 111 -0.88 22.22 -7.15
N PHE A 112 -1.57 21.08 -7.13
CA PHE A 112 -1.22 20.00 -6.22
C PHE A 112 0.04 19.25 -6.66
N SER A 113 0.31 19.10 -7.95
CA SER A 113 1.55 18.50 -8.44
C SER A 113 2.77 19.37 -8.10
N GLN A 114 2.65 20.70 -8.18
CA GLN A 114 3.69 21.63 -7.73
C GLN A 114 3.88 21.57 -6.21
N ALA A 115 2.78 21.51 -5.44
CA ALA A 115 2.84 21.37 -4.00
C ALA A 115 3.54 20.07 -3.57
N ALA A 116 3.28 18.96 -4.27
CA ALA A 116 3.92 17.67 -4.03
C ALA A 116 5.43 17.65 -4.32
N GLN A 117 5.93 18.60 -5.08
CA GLN A 117 7.35 18.80 -5.39
C GLN A 117 8.03 19.83 -4.46
N SER A 118 7.29 20.48 -3.56
CA SER A 118 7.87 21.44 -2.63
C SER A 118 8.80 20.74 -1.63
N ASP A 119 9.89 21.42 -1.27
CA ASP A 119 10.87 20.90 -0.30
C ASP A 119 10.19 20.45 1.01
N ALA A 120 9.21 21.24 1.48
CA ALA A 120 8.50 20.93 2.71
C ALA A 120 7.70 19.64 2.62
N PHE A 121 7.03 19.38 1.50
CA PHE A 121 6.27 18.15 1.29
C PHE A 121 7.19 16.95 1.09
N VAL A 122 8.23 17.10 0.27
CA VAL A 122 9.24 16.05 0.04
C VAL A 122 9.93 15.66 1.34
N ASP A 123 10.36 16.64 2.14
CA ASP A 123 10.95 16.41 3.46
C ASP A 123 10.01 15.68 4.41
N PHE A 124 8.73 16.06 4.43
CA PHE A 124 7.72 15.40 5.25
C PHE A 124 7.52 13.94 4.83
N MET A 125 7.38 13.68 3.53
CA MET A 125 7.16 12.34 2.99
C MET A 125 8.38 11.44 3.25
N ASN A 126 9.59 11.96 3.04
CA ASN A 126 10.84 11.22 3.32
C ASN A 126 10.97 10.89 4.81
N LYS A 127 10.74 11.85 5.70
CA LYS A 127 10.79 11.64 7.16
C LYS A 127 9.74 10.66 7.67
N SER A 128 8.61 10.56 6.98
CA SER A 128 7.54 9.62 7.31
C SER A 128 7.62 8.29 6.54
N ASN A 129 8.71 8.05 5.81
CA ASN A 129 8.93 6.84 5.00
C ASN A 129 7.79 6.54 4.02
N ASN A 130 7.18 7.59 3.45
CA ASN A 130 6.14 7.48 2.43
C ASN A 130 6.69 7.77 1.04
N VAL A 131 6.12 7.11 0.04
CA VAL A 131 6.49 7.31 -1.37
C VAL A 131 5.67 8.46 -1.96
N ILE A 132 6.31 9.29 -2.77
CA ILE A 132 5.64 10.30 -3.60
C ILE A 132 5.49 9.70 -5.00
N ASP A 133 4.24 9.55 -5.44
CA ASP A 133 3.90 9.11 -6.79
C ASP A 133 2.77 10.02 -7.31
N VAL A 134 3.13 10.97 -8.19
CA VAL A 134 2.19 11.98 -8.68
C VAL A 134 1.68 11.54 -10.05
N LEU A 135 0.42 11.17 -10.10
CA LEU A 135 -0.27 10.76 -11.31
C LEU A 135 -1.25 11.85 -11.75
N ASP A 136 -1.36 12.08 -13.05
CA ASP A 136 -2.45 12.88 -13.62
C ASP A 136 -3.80 12.15 -13.51
N GLY A 137 -4.90 12.88 -13.75
CA GLY A 137 -6.24 12.36 -13.57
C GLY A 137 -6.54 11.12 -14.42
N ALA A 138 -6.06 11.06 -15.66
CA ALA A 138 -6.30 9.93 -16.56
C ALA A 138 -5.54 8.69 -16.12
N THR A 139 -4.25 8.83 -15.82
CA THR A 139 -3.41 7.75 -15.32
C THR A 139 -3.91 7.23 -13.96
N PHE A 140 -4.37 8.15 -13.09
CA PHE A 140 -4.93 7.77 -11.80
C PHE A 140 -6.26 7.03 -11.93
N GLU A 141 -7.12 7.42 -12.88
CA GLU A 141 -8.37 6.70 -13.18
C GLU A 141 -8.10 5.27 -13.68
N GLU A 142 -7.11 5.08 -14.55
CA GLU A 142 -6.68 3.74 -14.99
C GLU A 142 -6.20 2.89 -13.82
N ARG A 143 -5.41 3.47 -12.92
CA ARG A 143 -4.97 2.79 -11.69
C ARG A 143 -6.14 2.38 -10.82
N ILE A 144 -7.13 3.26 -10.60
CA ILE A 144 -8.33 2.95 -9.81
C ILE A 144 -9.10 1.78 -10.44
N LYS A 145 -9.27 1.76 -11.77
CA LYS A 145 -9.96 0.67 -12.47
C LYS A 145 -9.22 -0.67 -12.31
N SER A 146 -7.92 -0.67 -12.51
CA SER A 146 -7.08 -1.86 -12.34
C SER A 146 -7.13 -2.41 -10.91
N ASP A 147 -6.99 -1.52 -9.93
CA ASP A 147 -7.07 -1.90 -8.52
C ASP A 147 -8.46 -2.44 -8.17
N LEU A 148 -9.53 -1.84 -8.69
CA LEU A 148 -10.90 -2.30 -8.47
C LEU A 148 -11.10 -3.74 -9.00
N GLU A 149 -10.59 -4.04 -10.19
CA GLU A 149 -10.65 -5.39 -10.78
C GLU A 149 -9.90 -6.40 -9.89
N THR A 150 -8.67 -6.07 -9.51
CA THR A 150 -7.80 -6.91 -8.69
C THR A 150 -8.43 -7.20 -7.32
N TYR A 151 -8.89 -6.15 -6.63
CA TYR A 151 -9.50 -6.33 -5.31
C TYR A 151 -10.87 -7.02 -5.38
N THR A 152 -11.65 -6.77 -6.42
CA THR A 152 -12.92 -7.48 -6.63
C THR A 152 -12.71 -8.98 -6.83
N ALA A 153 -11.71 -9.35 -7.61
CA ALA A 153 -11.34 -10.75 -7.80
C ALA A 153 -10.91 -11.41 -6.47
N LEU A 154 -10.06 -10.75 -5.69
CA LEU A 154 -9.61 -11.25 -4.38
C LEU A 154 -10.77 -11.40 -3.40
N VAL A 155 -11.66 -10.40 -3.30
CA VAL A 155 -12.86 -10.47 -2.43
C VAL A 155 -13.76 -11.63 -2.80
N THR A 156 -13.93 -11.88 -4.10
CA THR A 156 -14.73 -12.99 -4.64
C THR A 156 -14.10 -14.34 -4.27
N ASP A 157 -12.80 -14.49 -4.52
CA ASP A 157 -12.06 -15.72 -4.24
C ASP A 157 -12.04 -16.07 -2.74
N LEU A 158 -12.01 -15.06 -1.88
CA LEU A 158 -12.07 -15.21 -0.44
C LEU A 158 -13.49 -15.47 0.09
N GLY A 159 -14.52 -15.41 -0.76
CA GLY A 159 -15.93 -15.54 -0.37
C GLY A 159 -16.40 -14.43 0.57
N LEU A 160 -15.76 -13.27 0.54
CA LEU A 160 -16.14 -12.10 1.33
C LEU A 160 -17.37 -11.45 0.70
N LYS A 161 -18.38 -11.12 1.53
CA LYS A 161 -19.53 -10.36 1.05
C LYS A 161 -19.18 -8.88 1.01
N VAL A 162 -19.30 -8.27 -0.15
CA VAL A 162 -19.33 -6.81 -0.28
C VAL A 162 -20.67 -6.35 0.35
N GLN A 163 -20.58 -5.57 1.43
CA GLN A 163 -21.73 -4.95 2.07
C GLN A 163 -22.06 -3.62 1.40
#